data_ed76b0caa0c6cb70c4337e0eee4405a0
#
_entry.id   ed76b0caa0c6cb70c4337e0eee4405a0
#
_cell.length_a   1.000
_cell.length_b   1.000
_cell.length_c   1.000
_cell.angle_alpha   90.00
_cell.angle_beta   90.00
_cell.angle_gamma   90.00
#
_symmetry.space_group_name_H-M   'P 1'
#
loop_
_entity.id
_entity.type
_entity.pdbx_description
1 polymer ?
#
loop_
_entity_poly.entity_id
_entity_poly.type
_entity_poly.pdbx_seq_one_letter_code
_entity_poly.pdbx_strand_id
1 'polypeptide(L)'
;MKVGIIGGGGIVGASAGFALQLGGIVHEIVIVDVNADLADGQALDMMHGAPAIADQVITAGGYEDLADADLICITAGLRRKPDESRLALINRNVVLFKSILESIKTAGHKPDASVLVVSNPVDILTYLAEQELGLPQGRVLGLGTLLDTLRFRSLLALNLKAPATQVSAIILGEHGDSMVPIWSSASIGGLPLEKYPGFTQKLGQDTFTRAKTSGAEMIKKKTGAGFAVGVSIAEVIHAIALDSKRVLPVSTVQRGCYGLRDVALSVPTVVGRSGAEQTLEIELWPKEMQSLKRSGSVLQETLGQVLAAG
;
A
#
# COMPACT_ATOMS: atom_id res chain seq x y z
N MET A 1 -8.83 -12.33 13.82
CA MET A 1 -7.77 -11.35 13.53
C MET A 1 -8.20 -10.00 14.00
N LYS A 2 -7.33 -9.31 14.75
CA LYS A 2 -7.48 -7.93 15.20
C LYS A 2 -6.59 -7.01 14.36
N VAL A 3 -7.15 -5.92 13.83
CA VAL A 3 -6.44 -4.95 12.99
C VAL A 3 -6.57 -3.56 13.60
N GLY A 4 -5.44 -2.90 13.83
CA GLY A 4 -5.41 -1.49 14.21
C GLY A 4 -5.16 -0.60 13.00
N ILE A 5 -5.88 0.52 12.89
CA ILE A 5 -5.71 1.49 11.79
C ILE A 5 -5.33 2.85 12.38
N ILE A 6 -4.05 3.22 12.27
CA ILE A 6 -3.54 4.52 12.69
C ILE A 6 -3.76 5.55 11.57
N GLY A 7 -4.39 6.67 11.91
CA GLY A 7 -4.94 7.63 10.95
C GLY A 7 -6.32 7.22 10.44
N GLY A 8 -7.02 6.41 11.23
CA GLY A 8 -8.29 5.78 10.88
C GLY A 8 -9.46 6.75 10.72
N GLY A 9 -9.40 7.93 11.33
CA GLY A 9 -10.36 9.00 11.12
C GLY A 9 -10.29 9.64 9.73
N GLY A 10 -9.14 9.56 9.07
CA GLY A 10 -8.93 10.13 7.73
C GLY A 10 -9.60 9.33 6.61
N ILE A 11 -9.70 9.96 5.42
CA ILE A 11 -10.37 9.34 4.24
C ILE A 11 -9.80 7.95 3.92
N VAL A 12 -8.49 7.76 3.98
CA VAL A 12 -7.84 6.48 3.65
C VAL A 12 -8.15 5.44 4.71
N GLY A 13 -7.93 5.78 5.99
CA GLY A 13 -8.14 4.87 7.11
C GLY A 13 -9.61 4.46 7.26
N ALA A 14 -10.54 5.41 7.19
CA ALA A 14 -11.98 5.12 7.22
C ALA A 14 -12.41 4.23 6.03
N SER A 15 -11.90 4.51 4.81
CA SER A 15 -12.18 3.64 3.66
C SER A 15 -11.60 2.24 3.83
N ALA A 16 -10.44 2.11 4.48
CA ALA A 16 -9.84 0.80 4.79
C ALA A 16 -10.68 0.03 5.82
N GLY A 17 -11.06 0.69 6.92
CA GLY A 17 -11.96 0.11 7.94
C GLY A 17 -13.26 -0.38 7.31
N PHE A 18 -13.92 0.44 6.50
CA PHE A 18 -15.15 0.05 5.81
C PHE A 18 -14.94 -1.09 4.81
N ALA A 19 -13.84 -1.10 4.05
CA ALA A 19 -13.54 -2.20 3.14
C ALA A 19 -13.29 -3.53 3.88
N LEU A 20 -12.63 -3.49 5.04
CA LEU A 20 -12.42 -4.65 5.91
C LEU A 20 -13.75 -5.12 6.52
N GLN A 21 -14.61 -4.20 6.92
CA GLN A 21 -15.95 -4.50 7.41
C GLN A 21 -16.74 -5.26 6.35
N LEU A 22 -16.83 -4.72 5.13
CA LEU A 22 -17.55 -5.37 4.03
C LEU A 22 -16.99 -6.76 3.67
N GLY A 23 -15.69 -6.96 3.85
CA GLY A 23 -15.05 -8.26 3.65
C GLY A 23 -15.44 -9.33 4.66
N GLY A 24 -15.85 -8.96 5.86
CA GLY A 24 -16.30 -9.86 6.92
C GLY A 24 -15.23 -10.83 7.46
N ILE A 25 -13.95 -10.64 7.09
CA ILE A 25 -12.84 -11.55 7.40
C ILE A 25 -12.13 -11.15 8.69
N VAL A 26 -11.96 -9.83 8.91
CA VAL A 26 -11.36 -9.27 10.10
C VAL A 26 -12.41 -9.17 11.20
N HIS A 27 -12.13 -9.76 12.36
CA HIS A 27 -13.10 -9.82 13.44
C HIS A 27 -13.12 -8.55 14.33
N GLU A 28 -11.95 -7.95 14.53
CA GLU A 28 -11.82 -6.76 15.38
C GLU A 28 -11.04 -5.67 14.65
N ILE A 29 -11.58 -4.45 14.63
CA ILE A 29 -10.97 -3.28 14.00
C ILE A 29 -10.90 -2.15 15.02
N VAL A 30 -9.69 -1.65 15.29
CA VAL A 30 -9.46 -0.49 16.18
C VAL A 30 -9.08 0.71 15.36
N ILE A 31 -9.86 1.76 15.42
CA ILE A 31 -9.64 3.04 14.74
C ILE A 31 -8.86 3.97 15.67
N VAL A 32 -7.64 4.33 15.31
CA VAL A 32 -6.79 5.24 16.06
C VAL A 32 -6.53 6.50 15.25
N ASP A 33 -6.78 7.67 15.83
CA ASP A 33 -6.51 8.95 15.21
C ASP A 33 -6.14 10.00 16.26
N VAL A 34 -5.39 11.04 15.89
CA VAL A 34 -5.09 12.18 16.76
C VAL A 34 -6.36 12.98 17.08
N ASN A 35 -7.35 12.92 16.22
CA ASN A 35 -8.70 13.43 16.47
C ASN A 35 -9.58 12.29 16.98
N ALA A 36 -9.67 12.15 18.32
CA ALA A 36 -10.42 11.08 18.96
C ALA A 36 -11.90 11.09 18.62
N ASP A 37 -12.54 12.27 18.53
CA ASP A 37 -13.96 12.39 18.17
C ASP A 37 -14.22 11.90 16.75
N LEU A 38 -13.29 12.17 15.84
CA LEU A 38 -13.40 11.68 14.45
C LEU A 38 -13.20 10.15 14.38
N ALA A 39 -12.26 9.62 15.15
CA ALA A 39 -12.05 8.17 15.26
C ALA A 39 -13.29 7.47 15.80
N ASP A 40 -13.86 8.00 16.87
CA ASP A 40 -15.07 7.46 17.49
C ASP A 40 -16.26 7.52 16.53
N GLY A 41 -16.48 8.65 15.86
CA GLY A 41 -17.53 8.79 14.86
C GLY A 41 -17.42 7.78 13.72
N GLN A 42 -16.20 7.54 13.20
CA GLN A 42 -15.97 6.53 12.15
C GLN A 42 -16.23 5.10 12.66
N ALA A 43 -15.74 4.79 13.86
CA ALA A 43 -15.93 3.47 14.46
C ALA A 43 -17.43 3.19 14.74
N LEU A 44 -18.13 4.17 15.29
CA LEU A 44 -19.56 4.06 15.61
C LEU A 44 -20.40 3.86 14.34
N ASP A 45 -20.16 4.64 13.30
CA ASP A 45 -20.89 4.55 12.02
C ASP A 45 -20.67 3.17 11.37
N MET A 46 -19.43 2.69 11.31
CA MET A 46 -19.14 1.33 10.85
C MET A 46 -19.78 0.27 11.73
N MET A 47 -19.70 0.41 13.06
CA MET A 47 -20.28 -0.56 14.01
C MET A 47 -21.79 -0.71 13.83
N HIS A 48 -22.50 0.38 13.52
CA HIS A 48 -23.94 0.32 13.22
C HIS A 48 -24.26 -0.53 11.98
N GLY A 49 -23.32 -0.67 11.04
CA GLY A 49 -23.47 -1.53 9.87
C GLY A 49 -23.12 -3.02 10.12
N ALA A 50 -22.38 -3.33 11.17
CA ALA A 50 -21.88 -4.69 11.42
C ALA A 50 -22.99 -5.77 11.46
N PRO A 51 -24.18 -5.57 12.06
CA PRO A 51 -25.22 -6.59 12.09
C PRO A 51 -25.73 -7.04 10.71
N ALA A 52 -25.49 -6.25 9.66
CA ALA A 52 -25.89 -6.58 8.30
C ALA A 52 -24.80 -7.36 7.53
N ILE A 53 -23.61 -7.53 8.09
CA ILE A 53 -22.44 -8.09 7.38
C ILE A 53 -21.87 -9.29 8.13
N ALA A 54 -21.35 -9.10 9.35
CA ALA A 54 -20.72 -10.14 10.16
C ALA A 54 -20.63 -9.70 11.62
N ASP A 55 -20.39 -10.68 12.52
CA ASP A 55 -20.12 -10.41 13.94
C ASP A 55 -18.72 -9.80 14.10
N GLN A 56 -18.63 -8.51 13.88
CA GLN A 56 -17.40 -7.73 13.99
C GLN A 56 -17.50 -6.72 15.15
N VAL A 57 -16.36 -6.47 15.79
CA VAL A 57 -16.20 -5.42 16.81
C VAL A 57 -15.36 -4.30 16.20
N ILE A 58 -15.94 -3.10 16.11
CA ILE A 58 -15.26 -1.93 15.54
C ILE A 58 -15.31 -0.82 16.57
N THR A 59 -14.14 -0.40 17.06
CA THR A 59 -14.02 0.57 18.15
C THR A 59 -13.00 1.65 17.81
N ALA A 60 -13.14 2.83 18.42
CA ALA A 60 -12.05 3.76 18.54
C ALA A 60 -11.16 3.40 19.73
N GLY A 61 -9.86 3.73 19.67
CA GLY A 61 -8.92 3.46 20.74
C GLY A 61 -7.63 4.27 20.63
N GLY A 62 -6.69 3.99 21.53
CA GLY A 62 -5.35 4.51 21.56
C GLY A 62 -4.30 3.52 21.05
N TYR A 63 -3.02 3.88 21.21
CA TYR A 63 -1.94 2.97 20.85
C TYR A 63 -1.89 1.73 21.73
N GLU A 64 -2.30 1.85 23.00
CA GLU A 64 -2.39 0.75 23.97
C GLU A 64 -3.33 -0.36 23.51
N ASP A 65 -4.41 0.00 22.79
CA ASP A 65 -5.37 -0.96 22.25
C ASP A 65 -4.82 -1.72 21.03
N LEU A 66 -3.64 -1.35 20.54
CA LEU A 66 -2.95 -2.03 19.45
C LEU A 66 -1.92 -3.07 19.90
N ALA A 67 -1.62 -3.13 21.20
CA ALA A 67 -0.59 -4.01 21.75
C ALA A 67 -0.82 -5.50 21.44
N ASP A 68 -2.06 -5.92 21.33
CA ASP A 68 -2.48 -7.28 20.98
C ASP A 68 -2.98 -7.42 19.51
N ALA A 69 -2.83 -6.39 18.69
CA ALA A 69 -3.20 -6.45 17.28
C ALA A 69 -2.35 -7.45 16.48
N ASP A 70 -2.98 -8.17 15.57
CA ASP A 70 -2.29 -9.08 14.65
C ASP A 70 -1.68 -8.30 13.47
N LEU A 71 -2.27 -7.13 13.15
CA LEU A 71 -1.78 -6.23 12.12
C LEU A 71 -2.05 -4.77 12.49
N ILE A 72 -1.04 -3.93 12.29
CA ILE A 72 -1.14 -2.47 12.42
C ILE A 72 -1.01 -1.85 11.04
N CYS A 73 -2.05 -1.14 10.60
CA CYS A 73 -2.08 -0.41 9.33
C CYS A 73 -1.86 1.08 9.58
N ILE A 74 -0.80 1.65 9.01
CA ILE A 74 -0.44 3.06 9.22
C ILE A 74 -0.84 3.88 7.99
N THR A 75 -1.92 4.66 8.13
CA THR A 75 -2.44 5.54 7.07
C THR A 75 -2.26 7.03 7.38
N ALA A 76 -1.78 7.35 8.58
CA ALA A 76 -1.55 8.72 9.04
C ALA A 76 -0.45 9.41 8.22
N GLY A 77 -0.70 10.61 7.73
CA GLY A 77 0.28 11.35 6.95
C GLY A 77 -0.15 12.81 6.72
N LEU A 78 0.84 13.65 6.51
CA LEU A 78 0.64 15.08 6.26
C LEU A 78 0.45 15.36 4.78
N ARG A 79 -0.46 16.26 4.47
CA ARG A 79 -0.66 16.76 3.11
C ARG A 79 0.36 17.86 2.80
N ARG A 80 0.66 18.01 1.50
CA ARG A 80 1.52 19.06 0.98
C ARG A 80 0.88 20.43 1.24
N LYS A 81 1.67 21.34 1.81
CA LYS A 81 1.29 22.74 1.97
C LYS A 81 1.47 23.49 0.64
N PRO A 82 0.75 24.62 0.42
CA PRO A 82 1.11 25.53 -0.66
C PRO A 82 2.59 25.89 -0.57
N ASP A 83 3.27 25.96 -1.70
CA ASP A 83 4.69 26.35 -1.83
C ASP A 83 5.72 25.46 -1.12
N GLU A 84 5.31 24.30 -0.60
CA GLU A 84 6.21 23.34 0.04
C GLU A 84 6.94 22.48 -1.03
N SER A 85 8.26 22.34 -0.89
CA SER A 85 9.01 21.41 -1.74
C SER A 85 8.65 19.97 -1.45
N ARG A 86 8.87 19.05 -2.43
CA ARG A 86 8.67 17.61 -2.25
C ARG A 86 9.52 17.07 -1.09
N LEU A 87 10.78 17.48 -1.02
CA LEU A 87 11.71 17.03 0.03
C LEU A 87 11.28 17.51 1.42
N ALA A 88 10.79 18.75 1.56
CA ALA A 88 10.28 19.27 2.83
C ALA A 88 9.07 18.46 3.31
N LEU A 89 8.15 18.11 2.43
CA LEU A 89 7.02 17.25 2.76
C LEU A 89 7.49 15.84 3.19
N ILE A 90 8.46 15.26 2.47
CA ILE A 90 9.05 13.96 2.81
C ILE A 90 9.60 14.01 4.24
N ASN A 91 10.45 14.98 4.55
CA ASN A 91 11.06 15.11 5.88
C ASN A 91 10.03 15.28 6.99
N ARG A 92 8.98 16.09 6.77
CA ARG A 92 7.88 16.23 7.75
C ARG A 92 7.12 14.92 7.98
N ASN A 93 6.86 14.17 6.93
CA ASN A 93 6.21 12.86 7.05
C ASN A 93 7.11 11.84 7.75
N VAL A 94 8.42 11.88 7.51
CA VAL A 94 9.40 11.01 8.21
C VAL A 94 9.40 11.31 9.70
N VAL A 95 9.42 12.60 10.11
CA VAL A 95 9.35 12.97 11.52
C VAL A 95 8.06 12.49 12.19
N LEU A 96 6.91 12.72 11.55
CA LEU A 96 5.63 12.21 12.03
C LEU A 96 5.64 10.68 12.13
N PHE A 97 6.15 10.01 11.10
CA PHE A 97 6.16 8.56 11.04
C PHE A 97 7.05 7.94 12.13
N LYS A 98 8.23 8.52 12.38
CA LYS A 98 9.11 8.09 13.49
C LYS A 98 8.39 8.25 14.85
N SER A 99 7.63 9.31 15.06
CA SER A 99 6.84 9.45 16.30
C SER A 99 5.74 8.40 16.43
N ILE A 100 5.12 7.99 15.32
CA ILE A 100 4.16 6.89 15.30
C ILE A 100 4.84 5.56 15.66
N LEU A 101 6.00 5.26 15.06
CA LEU A 101 6.77 4.06 15.37
C LEU A 101 7.17 4.01 16.86
N GLU A 102 7.59 5.14 17.42
CA GLU A 102 7.93 5.24 18.84
C GLU A 102 6.70 5.00 19.74
N SER A 103 5.54 5.52 19.36
CA SER A 103 4.29 5.26 20.06
C SER A 103 3.89 3.78 20.02
N ILE A 104 4.06 3.11 18.87
CA ILE A 104 3.84 1.66 18.73
C ILE A 104 4.79 0.88 19.65
N LYS A 105 6.08 1.21 19.65
CA LYS A 105 7.08 0.56 20.53
C LYS A 105 6.77 0.75 22.01
N THR A 106 6.38 1.97 22.40
CA THR A 106 6.05 2.29 23.79
C THR A 106 4.80 1.56 24.28
N ALA A 107 3.77 1.46 23.46
CA ALA A 107 2.56 0.71 23.77
C ALA A 107 2.79 -0.82 23.74
N GLY A 108 3.80 -1.26 23.00
CA GLY A 108 4.09 -2.65 22.72
C GLY A 108 3.34 -3.18 21.51
N HIS A 109 3.79 -4.32 21.00
CA HIS A 109 3.13 -5.06 19.92
C HIS A 109 3.43 -6.56 20.05
N LYS A 110 2.61 -7.40 19.44
CA LYS A 110 2.91 -8.85 19.35
C LYS A 110 4.25 -9.08 18.61
N PRO A 111 5.04 -10.05 19.03
CA PRO A 111 6.32 -10.37 18.37
C PRO A 111 6.16 -10.80 16.91
N ASP A 112 4.99 -11.29 16.55
CA ASP A 112 4.64 -11.75 15.21
C ASP A 112 3.58 -10.86 14.51
N ALA A 113 3.32 -9.67 15.05
CA ALA A 113 2.46 -8.69 14.40
C ALA A 113 2.98 -8.33 13.01
N SER A 114 2.08 -8.04 12.08
CA SER A 114 2.43 -7.45 10.80
C SER A 114 2.18 -5.94 10.81
N VAL A 115 3.00 -5.19 10.09
CA VAL A 115 2.80 -3.74 9.91
C VAL A 115 2.64 -3.43 8.42
N LEU A 116 1.50 -2.83 8.06
CA LEU A 116 1.23 -2.37 6.71
C LEU A 116 1.35 -0.84 6.64
N VAL A 117 2.37 -0.36 5.95
CA VAL A 117 2.61 1.07 5.73
C VAL A 117 1.86 1.54 4.48
N VAL A 118 1.02 2.57 4.65
CA VAL A 118 0.25 3.19 3.56
C VAL A 118 0.62 4.66 3.37
N SER A 119 1.10 5.29 4.45
CA SER A 119 1.56 6.68 4.46
C SER A 119 2.67 6.92 3.44
N ASN A 120 2.68 8.11 2.83
CA ASN A 120 3.68 8.48 1.83
C ASN A 120 4.79 9.35 2.40
N PRO A 121 6.04 9.15 1.90
CA PRO A 121 6.49 8.26 0.81
C PRO A 121 6.60 6.80 1.25
N VAL A 122 5.70 5.95 0.78
CA VAL A 122 5.48 4.61 1.30
C VAL A 122 6.75 3.75 1.31
N ASP A 123 7.56 3.80 0.26
CA ASP A 123 8.77 2.97 0.15
C ASP A 123 9.83 3.37 1.19
N ILE A 124 10.06 4.66 1.37
CA ILE A 124 10.99 5.20 2.39
C ILE A 124 10.47 4.85 3.80
N LEU A 125 9.17 5.05 4.05
CA LEU A 125 8.58 4.77 5.36
C LEU A 125 8.54 3.27 5.68
N THR A 126 8.36 2.41 4.68
CA THR A 126 8.47 0.95 4.84
C THR A 126 9.88 0.54 5.24
N TYR A 127 10.90 1.11 4.58
CA TYR A 127 12.29 0.87 4.96
C TYR A 127 12.55 1.27 6.42
N LEU A 128 12.14 2.48 6.82
CA LEU A 128 12.33 2.96 8.19
C LEU A 128 11.59 2.09 9.22
N ALA A 129 10.33 1.69 8.93
CA ALA A 129 9.57 0.84 9.83
C ALA A 129 10.24 -0.53 10.05
N GLU A 130 10.79 -1.14 9.00
CA GLU A 130 11.52 -2.41 9.12
C GLU A 130 12.78 -2.27 9.97
N GLN A 131 13.50 -1.15 9.86
CA GLN A 131 14.71 -0.91 10.66
C GLN A 131 14.40 -0.64 12.15
N GLU A 132 13.28 0.04 12.44
CA GLU A 132 13.03 0.56 13.78
C GLU A 132 12.14 -0.33 14.66
N LEU A 133 11.26 -1.17 14.09
CA LEU A 133 10.29 -1.94 14.88
C LEU A 133 10.85 -3.27 15.42
N GLY A 134 11.98 -3.76 14.92
CA GLY A 134 12.56 -5.04 15.37
C GLY A 134 11.70 -6.28 15.09
N LEU A 135 10.71 -6.17 14.21
CA LEU A 135 9.86 -7.29 13.81
C LEU A 135 10.62 -8.28 12.91
N PRO A 136 10.23 -9.55 12.88
CA PRO A 136 10.81 -10.53 11.98
C PRO A 136 10.72 -10.08 10.52
N GLN A 137 11.67 -10.53 9.70
CA GLN A 137 11.69 -10.24 8.26
C GLN A 137 10.34 -10.60 7.61
N GLY A 138 9.86 -9.69 6.74
CA GLY A 138 8.59 -9.85 6.03
C GLY A 138 7.35 -9.39 6.80
N ARG A 139 7.47 -9.10 8.10
CA ARG A 139 6.34 -8.58 8.88
C ARG A 139 6.03 -7.11 8.59
N VAL A 140 6.99 -6.37 8.09
CA VAL A 140 6.78 -4.98 7.64
C VAL A 140 6.68 -4.95 6.13
N LEU A 141 5.58 -4.42 5.61
CA LEU A 141 5.33 -4.25 4.19
C LEU A 141 4.63 -2.92 3.93
N GLY A 142 4.89 -2.32 2.79
CA GLY A 142 4.18 -1.14 2.32
C GLY A 142 3.15 -1.51 1.27
N LEU A 143 2.07 -0.72 1.16
CA LEU A 143 1.05 -0.92 0.13
C LEU A 143 1.66 -0.87 -1.28
N GLY A 144 2.74 -0.12 -1.45
CA GLY A 144 3.53 -0.03 -2.66
C GLY A 144 2.71 0.34 -3.89
N THR A 145 2.99 -0.33 -4.99
CA THR A 145 2.33 -0.10 -6.29
C THR A 145 1.06 -0.94 -6.50
N LEU A 146 0.52 -1.57 -5.44
CA LEU A 146 -0.73 -2.35 -5.58
C LEU A 146 -1.88 -1.47 -6.06
N LEU A 147 -2.06 -0.28 -5.45
CA LEU A 147 -3.08 0.66 -5.90
C LEU A 147 -2.87 1.12 -7.35
N ASP A 148 -1.63 1.38 -7.74
CA ASP A 148 -1.31 1.80 -9.12
C ASP A 148 -1.57 0.67 -10.11
N THR A 149 -1.29 -0.56 -9.71
CA THR A 149 -1.64 -1.78 -10.45
C THR A 149 -3.14 -1.91 -10.65
N LEU A 150 -3.95 -1.71 -9.61
CA LEU A 150 -5.41 -1.76 -9.74
C LEU A 150 -5.96 -0.64 -10.62
N ARG A 151 -5.43 0.58 -10.51
CA ARG A 151 -5.75 1.69 -11.42
C ARG A 151 -5.43 1.33 -12.88
N PHE A 152 -4.25 0.78 -13.11
CA PHE A 152 -3.79 0.40 -14.43
C PHE A 152 -4.68 -0.69 -15.04
N ARG A 153 -4.98 -1.75 -14.27
CA ARG A 153 -5.91 -2.82 -14.69
C ARG A 153 -7.29 -2.29 -15.03
N SER A 154 -7.86 -1.43 -14.18
CA SER A 154 -9.19 -0.87 -14.40
C SER A 154 -9.27 0.01 -15.65
N LEU A 155 -8.24 0.81 -15.91
CA LEU A 155 -8.17 1.68 -17.09
C LEU A 155 -7.93 0.87 -18.38
N LEU A 156 -7.10 -0.19 -18.33
CA LEU A 156 -6.96 -1.12 -19.45
C LEU A 156 -8.29 -1.81 -19.77
N ALA A 157 -8.97 -2.30 -18.74
CA ALA A 157 -10.28 -2.94 -18.88
C ALA A 157 -11.32 -2.00 -19.54
N LEU A 158 -11.37 -0.75 -19.07
CA LEU A 158 -12.27 0.26 -19.61
C LEU A 158 -11.98 0.57 -21.07
N ASN A 159 -10.70 0.79 -21.42
CA ASN A 159 -10.30 1.17 -22.77
C ASN A 159 -10.46 0.02 -23.76
N LEU A 160 -10.27 -1.23 -23.32
CA LEU A 160 -10.36 -2.44 -24.15
C LEU A 160 -11.72 -3.14 -24.05
N LYS A 161 -12.66 -2.58 -23.28
CA LYS A 161 -14.00 -3.17 -23.03
C LYS A 161 -13.92 -4.62 -22.53
N ALA A 162 -12.91 -4.91 -21.68
CA ALA A 162 -12.68 -6.22 -21.09
C ALA A 162 -13.18 -6.26 -19.64
N PRO A 163 -13.50 -7.46 -19.09
CA PRO A 163 -13.76 -7.61 -17.66
C PRO A 163 -12.51 -7.27 -16.84
N ALA A 164 -12.60 -6.34 -15.89
CA ALA A 164 -11.46 -5.88 -15.10
C ALA A 164 -10.79 -7.02 -14.31
N THR A 165 -11.57 -8.01 -13.89
CA THR A 165 -11.08 -9.18 -13.15
C THR A 165 -10.23 -10.13 -14.01
N GLN A 166 -10.30 -10.02 -15.33
CA GLN A 166 -9.50 -10.82 -16.25
C GLN A 166 -8.23 -10.13 -16.74
N VAL A 167 -8.05 -8.83 -16.40
CA VAL A 167 -6.83 -8.10 -16.73
C VAL A 167 -5.73 -8.46 -15.74
N SER A 168 -4.70 -9.13 -16.24
CA SER A 168 -3.45 -9.39 -15.52
C SER A 168 -2.41 -8.38 -16.00
N ALA A 169 -2.06 -7.44 -15.16
CA ALA A 169 -1.01 -6.45 -15.39
C ALA A 169 -0.46 -6.03 -14.03
N ILE A 170 0.79 -5.62 -13.96
CA ILE A 170 1.45 -5.25 -12.71
C ILE A 170 2.33 -4.02 -12.92
N ILE A 171 2.40 -3.18 -11.91
CA ILE A 171 3.34 -2.06 -11.82
C ILE A 171 4.33 -2.38 -10.70
N LEU A 172 5.62 -2.23 -10.95
CA LEU A 172 6.70 -2.48 -9.99
C LEU A 172 7.50 -1.22 -9.71
N GLY A 173 8.43 -1.30 -8.76
CA GLY A 173 9.34 -0.20 -8.41
C GLY A 173 8.77 0.74 -7.37
N GLU A 174 9.14 2.01 -7.45
CA GLU A 174 8.69 3.09 -6.55
C GLU A 174 7.17 3.32 -6.69
N HIS A 175 6.48 3.53 -5.59
CA HIS A 175 5.17 4.19 -5.62
C HIS A 175 5.38 5.70 -5.84
N GLY A 176 5.62 6.10 -7.08
CA GLY A 176 5.97 7.47 -7.42
C GLY A 176 6.31 7.64 -8.89
N ASP A 177 7.20 8.62 -9.18
CA ASP A 177 7.48 9.00 -10.56
C ASP A 177 8.27 7.96 -11.35
N SER A 178 9.00 7.07 -10.69
CA SER A 178 9.81 6.03 -11.33
C SER A 178 9.14 4.64 -11.34
N MET A 179 7.82 4.55 -11.08
CA MET A 179 7.07 3.29 -11.21
C MET A 179 7.17 2.72 -12.63
N VAL A 180 7.19 1.39 -12.72
CA VAL A 180 7.45 0.65 -13.96
C VAL A 180 6.26 -0.25 -14.31
N PRO A 181 5.54 0.00 -15.41
CA PRO A 181 4.53 -0.94 -15.91
C PRO A 181 5.24 -2.14 -16.55
N ILE A 182 4.80 -3.34 -16.20
CA ILE A 182 5.35 -4.57 -16.75
C ILE A 182 4.45 -5.06 -17.88
N TRP A 183 4.92 -4.88 -19.08
CA TRP A 183 4.22 -5.28 -20.31
C TRP A 183 4.50 -6.73 -20.68
N SER A 184 5.69 -7.23 -20.36
CA SER A 184 6.17 -8.58 -20.67
C SER A 184 5.24 -9.67 -20.14
N SER A 185 4.57 -9.45 -19.01
CA SER A 185 3.63 -10.39 -18.38
C SER A 185 2.16 -9.97 -18.48
N ALA A 186 1.87 -8.82 -19.12
CA ALA A 186 0.50 -8.31 -19.19
C ALA A 186 -0.37 -9.15 -20.12
N SER A 187 -1.58 -9.50 -19.66
CA SER A 187 -2.52 -10.35 -20.40
C SER A 187 -3.98 -10.05 -20.03
N ILE A 188 -4.91 -10.49 -20.86
CA ILE A 188 -6.35 -10.47 -20.58
C ILE A 188 -6.90 -11.85 -20.88
N GLY A 189 -7.46 -12.51 -19.86
CA GLY A 189 -7.98 -13.88 -20.00
C GLY A 189 -6.93 -14.88 -20.47
N GLY A 190 -5.67 -14.68 -20.14
CA GLY A 190 -4.54 -15.51 -20.58
C GLY A 190 -3.96 -15.15 -21.96
N LEU A 191 -4.64 -14.30 -22.74
CA LEU A 191 -4.11 -13.81 -24.01
C LEU A 191 -3.12 -12.66 -23.74
N PRO A 192 -1.86 -12.70 -24.23
CA PRO A 192 -0.92 -11.60 -24.11
C PRO A 192 -1.56 -10.28 -24.55
N LEU A 193 -1.33 -9.20 -23.77
CA LEU A 193 -1.98 -7.91 -23.98
C LEU A 193 -1.74 -7.35 -25.39
N GLU A 194 -0.53 -7.57 -25.93
CA GLU A 194 -0.17 -7.12 -27.29
C GLU A 194 -0.99 -7.78 -28.40
N LYS A 195 -1.59 -8.94 -28.13
CA LYS A 195 -2.45 -9.69 -29.06
C LYS A 195 -3.93 -9.45 -28.81
N TYR A 196 -4.28 -8.71 -27.76
CA TYR A 196 -5.70 -8.49 -27.42
C TYR A 196 -6.34 -7.51 -28.42
N PRO A 197 -7.56 -7.81 -28.93
CA PRO A 197 -8.24 -6.93 -29.88
C PRO A 197 -8.38 -5.49 -29.40
N GLY A 198 -7.99 -4.54 -30.24
CA GLY A 198 -8.02 -3.12 -29.93
C GLY A 198 -6.83 -2.58 -29.12
N PHE A 199 -5.92 -3.42 -28.67
CA PHE A 199 -4.71 -2.95 -28.02
C PHE A 199 -3.74 -2.34 -29.04
N THR A 200 -3.14 -1.22 -28.65
CA THR A 200 -1.99 -0.61 -29.35
C THR A 200 -0.98 -0.13 -28.32
N GLN A 201 0.29 -0.05 -28.66
CA GLN A 201 1.32 0.47 -27.76
C GLN A 201 1.00 1.89 -27.27
N LYS A 202 0.44 2.73 -28.16
CA LYS A 202 -0.01 4.08 -27.80
C LYS A 202 -1.10 4.05 -26.73
N LEU A 203 -2.14 3.25 -26.93
CA LEU A 203 -3.22 3.09 -25.94
C LEU A 203 -2.67 2.61 -24.59
N GLY A 204 -1.76 1.64 -24.60
CA GLY A 204 -1.10 1.14 -23.39
C GLY A 204 -0.35 2.27 -22.66
N GLN A 205 0.49 3.02 -23.36
CA GLN A 205 1.26 4.12 -22.79
C GLN A 205 0.39 5.26 -22.26
N ASP A 206 -0.66 5.65 -23.00
CA ASP A 206 -1.62 6.67 -22.56
C ASP A 206 -2.37 6.19 -21.31
N THR A 207 -2.75 4.91 -21.26
CA THR A 207 -3.40 4.28 -20.10
C THR A 207 -2.49 4.27 -18.87
N PHE A 208 -1.22 3.90 -19.04
CA PHE A 208 -0.25 3.94 -17.95
C PHE A 208 -0.03 5.36 -17.42
N THR A 209 0.14 6.32 -18.34
CA THR A 209 0.30 7.74 -17.97
C THR A 209 -0.89 8.22 -17.14
N ARG A 210 -2.11 7.86 -17.54
CA ARG A 210 -3.33 8.20 -16.79
C ARG A 210 -3.37 7.49 -15.43
N ALA A 211 -2.97 6.21 -15.34
CA ALA A 211 -2.88 5.50 -14.06
C ALA A 211 -1.93 6.21 -13.09
N LYS A 212 -0.75 6.57 -13.55
CA LYS A 212 0.28 7.30 -12.80
C LYS A 212 -0.21 8.65 -12.28
N THR A 213 -0.94 9.40 -13.08
CA THR A 213 -1.44 10.75 -12.74
C THR A 213 -2.77 10.73 -11.97
N SER A 214 -3.43 9.57 -11.84
CA SER A 214 -4.76 9.44 -11.20
C SER A 214 -4.78 9.95 -9.76
N GLY A 215 -3.69 9.81 -9.00
CA GLY A 215 -3.60 10.33 -7.63
C GLY A 215 -3.79 11.84 -7.57
N ALA A 216 -3.07 12.58 -8.43
CA ALA A 216 -3.18 14.04 -8.53
C ALA A 216 -4.57 14.48 -9.04
N GLU A 217 -5.15 13.71 -9.97
CA GLU A 217 -6.53 13.96 -10.45
C GLU A 217 -7.56 13.83 -9.32
N MET A 218 -7.46 12.80 -8.47
CA MET A 218 -8.34 12.60 -7.31
C MET A 218 -8.23 13.74 -6.29
N ILE A 219 -7.01 14.22 -6.03
CA ILE A 219 -6.79 15.35 -5.11
C ILE A 219 -7.52 16.60 -5.63
N LYS A 220 -7.45 16.88 -6.93
CA LYS A 220 -8.12 18.04 -7.54
C LYS A 220 -9.64 17.93 -7.48
N LYS A 221 -10.20 16.72 -7.64
CA LYS A 221 -11.65 16.52 -7.76
C LYS A 221 -12.37 16.30 -6.44
N LYS A 222 -11.72 15.66 -5.45
CA LYS A 222 -12.39 15.27 -4.20
C LYS A 222 -11.46 15.17 -2.99
N THR A 223 -10.42 15.98 -2.92
CA THR A 223 -9.47 16.05 -1.79
C THR A 223 -8.57 14.83 -1.57
N GLY A 224 -8.73 13.74 -2.31
CA GLY A 224 -7.87 12.56 -2.26
C GLY A 224 -8.57 11.24 -2.59
N ALA A 225 -7.78 10.20 -2.82
CA ALA A 225 -8.28 8.85 -3.01
C ALA A 225 -8.64 8.24 -1.65
N GLY A 226 -9.71 7.48 -1.59
CA GLY A 226 -10.15 6.73 -0.40
C GLY A 226 -10.55 5.31 -0.80
N PHE A 227 -11.61 5.15 -1.59
CA PHE A 227 -12.22 3.85 -1.87
C PHE A 227 -11.25 2.83 -2.48
N ALA A 228 -10.56 3.17 -3.55
CA ALA A 228 -9.62 2.24 -4.19
C ALA A 228 -8.41 1.93 -3.29
N VAL A 229 -7.96 2.90 -2.48
CA VAL A 229 -6.89 2.66 -1.48
C VAL A 229 -7.40 1.72 -0.39
N GLY A 230 -8.61 1.95 0.14
CA GLY A 230 -9.23 1.07 1.13
C GLY A 230 -9.36 -0.38 0.63
N VAL A 231 -9.82 -0.57 -0.61
CA VAL A 231 -9.87 -1.90 -1.24
C VAL A 231 -8.48 -2.51 -1.39
N SER A 232 -7.46 -1.72 -1.77
CA SER A 232 -6.08 -2.21 -1.87
C SER A 232 -5.51 -2.64 -0.50
N ILE A 233 -5.81 -1.89 0.56
CA ILE A 233 -5.43 -2.24 1.94
C ILE A 233 -6.12 -3.54 2.35
N ALA A 234 -7.43 -3.64 2.14
CA ALA A 234 -8.20 -4.85 2.46
C ALA A 234 -7.67 -6.07 1.70
N GLU A 235 -7.26 -5.93 0.44
CA GLU A 235 -6.63 -6.98 -0.35
C GLU A 235 -5.39 -7.59 0.33
N VAL A 236 -4.48 -6.72 0.84
CA VAL A 236 -3.27 -7.15 1.56
C VAL A 236 -3.64 -7.80 2.90
N ILE A 237 -4.52 -7.16 3.68
CA ILE A 237 -4.92 -7.65 5.00
C ILE A 237 -5.66 -8.99 4.88
N HIS A 238 -6.54 -9.15 3.91
CA HIS A 238 -7.22 -10.42 3.64
C HIS A 238 -6.24 -11.51 3.19
N ALA A 239 -5.22 -11.17 2.41
CA ALA A 239 -4.19 -12.12 2.04
C ALA A 239 -3.44 -12.66 3.26
N ILE A 240 -3.17 -11.81 4.25
CA ILE A 240 -2.54 -12.20 5.51
C ILE A 240 -3.51 -13.01 6.39
N ALA A 241 -4.75 -12.52 6.57
CA ALA A 241 -5.74 -13.13 7.43
C ALA A 241 -6.12 -14.55 7.00
N LEU A 242 -6.29 -14.75 5.69
CA LEU A 242 -6.68 -16.02 5.08
C LEU A 242 -5.49 -16.93 4.70
N ASP A 243 -4.26 -16.47 4.91
CA ASP A 243 -3.05 -17.17 4.44
C ASP A 243 -3.09 -17.55 2.95
N SER A 244 -3.62 -16.65 2.12
CA SER A 244 -4.02 -17.00 0.75
C SER A 244 -2.86 -17.08 -0.25
N LYS A 245 -1.64 -16.73 0.17
CA LYS A 245 -0.41 -16.75 -0.66
C LYS A 245 -0.55 -15.98 -1.98
N ARG A 246 -1.29 -14.88 -1.96
CA ARG A 246 -1.47 -14.03 -3.15
C ARG A 246 -0.17 -13.35 -3.52
N VAL A 247 0.09 -13.28 -4.81
CA VAL A 247 1.24 -12.52 -5.34
C VAL A 247 0.79 -11.08 -5.58
N LEU A 248 1.31 -10.17 -4.77
CA LEU A 248 0.94 -8.76 -4.78
C LEU A 248 2.19 -7.87 -4.96
N PRO A 249 2.09 -6.74 -5.69
CA PRO A 249 3.20 -5.79 -5.83
C PRO A 249 3.25 -4.85 -4.62
N VAL A 250 3.58 -5.41 -3.48
CA VAL A 250 3.77 -4.66 -2.22
C VAL A 250 5.22 -4.22 -2.07
N SER A 251 5.43 -3.11 -1.36
CA SER A 251 6.77 -2.61 -1.06
C SER A 251 7.39 -3.40 0.07
N THR A 252 8.58 -3.92 -0.15
CA THR A 252 9.38 -4.67 0.83
C THR A 252 10.85 -4.30 0.71
N VAL A 253 11.60 -4.39 1.82
CA VAL A 253 13.05 -4.18 1.79
C VAL A 253 13.72 -5.30 1.00
N GLN A 254 14.41 -4.92 -0.05
CA GLN A 254 15.02 -5.86 -0.99
C GLN A 254 16.34 -6.41 -0.45
N ARG A 255 16.54 -7.71 -0.64
CA ARG A 255 17.72 -8.48 -0.22
C ARG A 255 18.34 -9.29 -1.36
N GLY A 256 18.17 -8.81 -2.60
CA GLY A 256 18.76 -9.42 -3.80
C GLY A 256 17.80 -9.62 -4.96
N CYS A 257 16.47 -9.54 -4.77
CA CYS A 257 15.50 -9.66 -5.85
C CYS A 257 15.80 -8.63 -6.97
N TYR A 258 15.89 -9.07 -8.21
CA TYR A 258 16.35 -8.29 -9.37
C TYR A 258 17.72 -7.63 -9.17
N GLY A 259 18.56 -8.13 -8.25
CA GLY A 259 19.83 -7.54 -7.87
C GLY A 259 19.72 -6.29 -6.99
N LEU A 260 18.53 -5.95 -6.51
CA LEU A 260 18.27 -4.81 -5.63
C LEU A 260 18.53 -5.17 -4.17
N ARG A 261 19.15 -4.25 -3.41
CA ARG A 261 19.46 -4.42 -1.98
C ARG A 261 19.30 -3.10 -1.23
N ASP A 262 19.01 -3.20 0.05
CA ASP A 262 19.00 -2.08 1.01
C ASP A 262 18.10 -0.90 0.58
N VAL A 263 16.99 -1.24 -0.03
CA VAL A 263 15.95 -0.31 -0.47
C VAL A 263 14.60 -1.01 -0.43
N ALA A 264 13.56 -0.32 0.03
CA ALA A 264 12.20 -0.83 -0.08
C ALA A 264 11.57 -0.33 -1.39
N LEU A 265 10.98 -1.24 -2.14
CA LEU A 265 10.17 -0.96 -3.33
C LEU A 265 9.30 -2.17 -3.67
N SER A 266 8.37 -1.96 -4.59
CA SER A 266 7.43 -2.99 -4.99
C SER A 266 8.03 -3.98 -5.96
N VAL A 267 7.97 -5.25 -5.58
CA VAL A 267 8.25 -6.40 -6.45
C VAL A 267 7.11 -7.42 -6.28
N PRO A 268 6.95 -8.40 -7.21
CA PRO A 268 5.99 -9.47 -7.01
C PRO A 268 6.32 -10.22 -5.72
N THR A 269 5.40 -10.21 -4.76
CA THR A 269 5.63 -10.74 -3.42
C THR A 269 4.49 -11.67 -3.02
N VAL A 270 4.82 -12.87 -2.58
CA VAL A 270 3.87 -13.80 -1.96
C VAL A 270 3.50 -13.26 -0.59
N VAL A 271 2.23 -12.92 -0.42
CA VAL A 271 1.68 -12.40 0.83
C VAL A 271 0.80 -13.46 1.48
N GLY A 272 1.13 -13.83 2.68
CA GLY A 272 0.42 -14.82 3.49
C GLY A 272 0.47 -14.46 4.97
N ARG A 273 0.18 -15.43 5.84
CA ARG A 273 0.05 -15.23 7.29
C ARG A 273 1.28 -14.58 7.94
N SER A 274 2.46 -14.82 7.39
CA SER A 274 3.71 -14.21 7.90
C SER A 274 4.02 -12.84 7.26
N GLY A 275 3.07 -12.22 6.56
CA GLY A 275 3.29 -10.98 5.83
C GLY A 275 3.86 -11.22 4.43
N ALA A 276 4.96 -10.55 4.08
CA ALA A 276 5.70 -10.75 2.84
C ALA A 276 6.62 -11.97 2.98
N GLU A 277 6.19 -13.11 2.50
CA GLU A 277 6.88 -14.39 2.75
C GLU A 277 7.99 -14.68 1.74
N GLN A 278 7.78 -14.29 0.49
CA GLN A 278 8.74 -14.53 -0.59
C GLN A 278 8.60 -13.47 -1.67
N THR A 279 9.71 -12.89 -2.09
CA THR A 279 9.77 -12.08 -3.33
C THR A 279 10.02 -12.99 -4.53
N LEU A 280 9.37 -12.69 -5.65
CA LEU A 280 9.46 -13.47 -6.88
C LEU A 280 10.07 -12.61 -7.99
N GLU A 281 10.87 -13.25 -8.85
CA GLU A 281 11.34 -12.64 -10.08
C GLU A 281 10.52 -13.20 -11.25
N ILE A 282 9.75 -12.35 -11.90
CA ILE A 282 9.12 -12.65 -13.19
C ILE A 282 10.06 -12.21 -14.31
N GLU A 283 9.95 -12.82 -15.48
CA GLU A 283 10.73 -12.43 -16.63
C GLU A 283 10.37 -11.01 -17.07
N LEU A 284 11.38 -10.13 -17.13
CA LEU A 284 11.25 -8.74 -17.53
C LEU A 284 11.97 -8.50 -18.86
N TRP A 285 11.38 -7.68 -19.72
CA TRP A 285 12.13 -7.19 -20.87
C TRP A 285 13.32 -6.32 -20.44
N PRO A 286 14.38 -6.24 -21.25
CA PRO A 286 15.58 -5.49 -20.87
C PRO A 286 15.31 -4.03 -20.43
N LYS A 287 14.35 -3.35 -21.08
CA LYS A 287 13.96 -1.98 -20.71
C LYS A 287 13.24 -1.92 -19.39
N GLU A 288 12.39 -2.90 -19.07
CA GLU A 288 11.68 -2.99 -17.79
C GLU A 288 12.68 -3.22 -16.65
N MET A 289 13.60 -4.16 -16.83
CA MET A 289 14.67 -4.43 -15.87
C MET A 289 15.53 -3.19 -15.62
N GLN A 290 15.94 -2.48 -16.68
CA GLN A 290 16.70 -1.24 -16.54
C GLN A 290 15.91 -0.17 -15.80
N SER A 291 14.61 -0.02 -16.10
CA SER A 291 13.72 0.94 -15.42
C SER A 291 13.53 0.58 -13.96
N LEU A 292 13.37 -0.70 -13.63
CA LEU A 292 13.23 -1.17 -12.25
C LEU A 292 14.51 -0.90 -11.43
N LYS A 293 15.68 -1.17 -11.99
CA LYS A 293 16.98 -0.85 -11.36
C LYS A 293 17.11 0.65 -11.12
N ARG A 294 16.73 1.48 -12.11
CA ARG A 294 16.73 2.93 -11.96
C ARG A 294 15.77 3.39 -10.87
N SER A 295 14.60 2.78 -10.77
CA SER A 295 13.63 3.05 -9.69
C SER A 295 14.23 2.78 -8.31
N GLY A 296 14.95 1.67 -8.16
CA GLY A 296 15.71 1.37 -6.94
C GLY A 296 16.77 2.42 -6.61
N SER A 297 17.54 2.87 -7.61
CA SER A 297 18.57 3.90 -7.41
C SER A 297 17.98 5.25 -6.98
N VAL A 298 16.83 5.67 -7.55
CA VAL A 298 16.14 6.90 -7.16
C VAL A 298 15.70 6.83 -5.69
N LEU A 299 15.20 5.69 -5.26
CA LEU A 299 14.79 5.49 -3.86
C LEU A 299 15.99 5.45 -2.91
N GLN A 300 17.10 4.82 -3.29
CA GLN A 300 18.34 4.81 -2.49
C GLN A 300 18.90 6.22 -2.31
N GLU A 301 18.89 7.04 -3.36
CA GLU A 301 19.30 8.45 -3.28
C GLU A 301 18.40 9.24 -2.33
N THR A 302 17.08 9.09 -2.48
CA THR A 302 16.10 9.76 -1.60
C THR A 302 16.26 9.31 -0.15
N LEU A 303 16.43 8.01 0.09
CA LEU A 303 16.68 7.46 1.42
C LEU A 303 17.97 8.02 2.03
N GLY A 304 19.05 8.12 1.25
CA GLY A 304 20.30 8.73 1.69
C GLY A 304 20.12 10.20 2.13
N GLN A 305 19.33 10.99 1.38
CA GLN A 305 19.01 12.37 1.76
C GLN A 305 18.19 12.44 3.06
N VAL A 306 17.23 11.55 3.25
CA VAL A 306 16.39 11.47 4.46
C VAL A 306 17.23 11.08 5.68
N LEU A 307 18.09 10.07 5.55
CA LEU A 307 18.97 9.62 6.65
C LEU A 307 20.03 10.63 7.03
N ALA A 308 20.49 11.47 6.09
CA ALA A 308 21.44 12.54 6.36
C ALA A 308 20.80 13.76 7.02
N ALA A 309 19.49 13.92 6.94
CA ALA A 309 18.73 15.07 7.49
C ALA A 309 18.16 14.80 8.90
N GLY A 310 18.13 13.57 9.35
CA GLY A 310 17.60 13.14 10.67
C GLY A 310 18.61 12.46 11.53
#